data_d26e2244578a7ab1ca9eb079ee52eaee
#
_entry.id   d26e2244578a7ab1ca9eb079ee52eaee
#
_cell.length_a   1.000
_cell.length_b   1.000
_cell.length_c   1.000
_cell.angle_alpha   90.00
_cell.angle_beta   90.00
_cell.angle_gamma   90.00
#
_symmetry.space_group_name_H-M   'P 1'
#
loop_
_entity.id
_entity.type
_entity.pdbx_description
1 polymer ?
#
loop_
_entity_poly.entity_id
_entity_poly.type
_entity_poly.pdbx_seq_one_letter_code
_entity_poly.pdbx_strand_id
1 'polypeptide(L)'
;MTPSVRRTLEWLVVDTHLWVSAAAAGLTLFAAAAIGLPMRAAPMGVVFSATLLIYAVDDISDGRMRAQPARWLTVGLGGGSLAVQLLWAPISVVIVVVAGAIPALLYGVPIHGRRLRELPAVKPFFVSASLAVAAVAVPSLWAWSTSLSPAAPRVIATGAALFTLVLCNVCFFDLRDRVADERAGVRTIPVRLGVSGTRRLCLVLSLGVVGETLAIGVLQAPLIAAALATAAYARFLSAPGGRLECALGGDGVPVLLGISALVF
;
A
#
# COMPACT_ATOMS: atom_id res chain seq x y z
N MET A 1 3.59 6.84 27.21
CA MET A 1 4.68 6.13 26.47
C MET A 1 5.97 6.91 26.69
N THR A 2 7.06 6.25 27.11
CA THR A 2 8.35 6.92 27.30
C THR A 2 8.98 7.31 25.95
N PRO A 3 9.80 8.39 25.91
CA PRO A 3 10.44 8.81 24.65
C PRO A 3 11.30 7.74 23.97
N SER A 4 11.91 6.84 24.75
CA SER A 4 12.71 5.73 24.23
C SER A 4 11.84 4.68 23.53
N VAL A 5 10.73 4.29 24.14
CA VAL A 5 9.77 3.33 23.55
C VAL A 5 9.16 3.90 22.26
N ARG A 6 8.82 5.18 22.26
CA ARG A 6 8.30 5.84 21.05
C ARG A 6 9.31 5.80 19.90
N ARG A 7 10.58 6.13 20.14
CA ARG A 7 11.64 6.06 19.11
C ARG A 7 11.83 4.66 18.56
N THR A 8 11.83 3.64 19.42
CA THR A 8 11.95 2.25 19.00
C THR A 8 10.79 1.84 18.10
N LEU A 9 9.56 2.22 18.47
CA LEU A 9 8.37 1.95 17.65
C LEU A 9 8.38 2.72 16.33
N GLU A 10 8.77 3.99 16.33
CA GLU A 10 8.92 4.77 15.10
C GLU A 10 9.95 4.13 14.16
N TRP A 11 11.08 3.71 14.70
CA TRP A 11 12.09 3.00 13.92
C TRP A 11 11.53 1.70 13.34
N LEU A 12 10.91 0.85 14.17
CA LEU A 12 10.38 -0.45 13.74
C LEU A 12 9.22 -0.31 12.73
N VAL A 13 8.30 0.60 12.98
CA VAL A 13 7.06 0.74 12.18
C VAL A 13 7.30 1.58 10.93
N VAL A 14 8.06 2.67 11.04
CA VAL A 14 8.20 3.66 9.96
C VAL A 14 9.51 3.50 9.20
N ASP A 15 10.64 3.47 9.93
CA ASP A 15 11.95 3.56 9.27
C ASP A 15 12.44 2.24 8.66
N THR A 16 11.93 1.08 9.12
CA THR A 16 12.27 -0.23 8.52
C THR A 16 11.39 -0.61 7.35
N HIS A 17 10.28 0.10 7.12
CA HIS A 17 9.25 -0.23 6.12
C HIS A 17 8.57 -1.61 6.32
N LEU A 18 8.83 -2.30 7.42
CA LEU A 18 8.22 -3.60 7.71
C LEU A 18 6.70 -3.49 7.84
N TRP A 19 6.22 -2.40 8.44
CA TRP A 19 4.79 -2.19 8.66
C TRP A 19 4.02 -1.98 7.36
N VAL A 20 4.49 -1.11 6.47
CA VAL A 20 3.87 -0.90 5.16
C VAL A 20 3.96 -2.15 4.28
N SER A 21 5.04 -2.93 4.42
CA SER A 21 5.18 -4.22 3.72
C SER A 21 4.20 -5.26 4.27
N ALA A 22 3.97 -5.28 5.59
CA ALA A 22 2.94 -6.10 6.22
C ALA A 22 1.53 -5.67 5.78
N ALA A 23 1.29 -4.37 5.62
CA ALA A 23 0.05 -3.84 5.07
C ALA A 23 -0.20 -4.33 3.64
N ALA A 24 0.81 -4.30 2.77
CA ALA A 24 0.71 -4.81 1.41
C ALA A 24 0.46 -6.34 1.36
N ALA A 25 1.11 -7.11 2.22
CA ALA A 25 0.83 -8.54 2.38
C ALA A 25 -0.59 -8.79 2.91
N GLY A 26 -1.06 -7.97 3.85
CA GLY A 26 -2.44 -8.02 4.35
C GLY A 26 -3.47 -7.77 3.25
N LEU A 27 -3.26 -6.77 2.40
CA LEU A 27 -4.11 -6.52 1.22
C LEU A 27 -4.10 -7.72 0.26
N THR A 28 -2.95 -8.39 0.07
CA THR A 28 -2.83 -9.56 -0.79
C THR A 28 -3.61 -10.75 -0.22
N LEU A 29 -3.52 -10.97 1.09
CA LEU A 29 -4.27 -11.99 1.78
C LEU A 29 -5.78 -11.75 1.67
N PHE A 30 -6.20 -10.52 1.97
CA PHE A 30 -7.57 -10.09 1.83
C PHE A 30 -8.08 -10.27 0.39
N ALA A 31 -7.30 -9.83 -0.62
CA ALA A 31 -7.66 -9.98 -2.02
C ALA A 31 -7.86 -11.45 -2.40
N ALA A 32 -6.96 -12.33 -1.99
CA ALA A 32 -7.10 -13.77 -2.24
C ALA A 32 -8.41 -14.34 -1.67
N ALA A 33 -8.74 -14.00 -0.42
CA ALA A 33 -9.99 -14.40 0.21
C ALA A 33 -11.21 -13.82 -0.52
N ALA A 34 -11.17 -12.52 -0.87
CA ALA A 34 -12.25 -11.82 -1.56
C ALA A 34 -12.59 -12.41 -2.93
N ILE A 35 -11.59 -12.85 -3.67
CA ILE A 35 -11.79 -13.47 -4.99
C ILE A 35 -12.00 -15.00 -4.91
N GLY A 36 -12.04 -15.57 -3.71
CA GLY A 36 -12.31 -16.98 -3.47
C GLY A 36 -11.11 -17.90 -3.75
N LEU A 37 -9.90 -17.40 -3.61
CA LEU A 37 -8.67 -18.18 -3.77
C LEU A 37 -8.16 -18.71 -2.42
N PRO A 38 -7.46 -19.85 -2.43
CA PRO A 38 -6.82 -20.35 -1.23
C PRO A 38 -5.75 -19.37 -0.75
N MET A 39 -5.75 -19.09 0.55
CA MET A 39 -4.74 -18.25 1.18
C MET A 39 -3.40 -18.97 1.22
N ARG A 40 -2.42 -18.46 0.49
CA ARG A 40 -1.07 -19.03 0.40
C ARG A 40 -0.04 -18.02 0.87
N ALA A 41 0.92 -18.47 1.65
CA ALA A 41 2.00 -17.60 2.16
C ALA A 41 2.91 -17.07 1.03
N ALA A 42 3.10 -17.84 -0.05
CA ALA A 42 4.01 -17.46 -1.12
C ALA A 42 3.62 -16.16 -1.87
N PRO A 43 2.38 -15.97 -2.35
CA PRO A 43 1.96 -14.69 -2.95
C PRO A 43 2.13 -13.51 -1.99
N MET A 44 1.79 -13.68 -0.71
CA MET A 44 1.95 -12.66 0.31
C MET A 44 3.41 -12.29 0.54
N GLY A 45 4.28 -13.31 0.61
CA GLY A 45 5.71 -13.12 0.77
C GLY A 45 6.32 -12.35 -0.40
N VAL A 46 5.92 -12.65 -1.63
CA VAL A 46 6.38 -11.91 -2.84
C VAL A 46 5.99 -10.43 -2.74
N VAL A 47 4.73 -10.12 -2.42
CA VAL A 47 4.27 -8.73 -2.31
C VAL A 47 4.93 -8.01 -1.13
N PHE A 48 5.07 -8.68 0.01
CA PHE A 48 5.80 -8.15 1.17
C PHE A 48 7.23 -7.76 0.80
N SER A 49 7.98 -8.71 0.22
CA SER A 49 9.40 -8.52 -0.11
C SER A 49 9.61 -7.49 -1.21
N ALA A 50 8.73 -7.48 -2.23
CA ALA A 50 8.75 -6.46 -3.28
C ALA A 50 8.48 -5.06 -2.72
N THR A 51 7.49 -4.91 -1.83
CA THR A 51 7.18 -3.64 -1.16
C THR A 51 8.36 -3.17 -0.32
N LEU A 52 8.94 -4.07 0.49
CA LEU A 52 10.11 -3.75 1.32
C LEU A 52 11.29 -3.27 0.47
N LEU A 53 11.56 -3.93 -0.63
CA LEU A 53 12.64 -3.57 -1.55
C LEU A 53 12.37 -2.20 -2.22
N ILE A 54 11.15 -1.95 -2.70
CA ILE A 54 10.79 -0.68 -3.35
C ILE A 54 11.00 0.50 -2.39
N TYR A 55 10.52 0.40 -1.16
CA TYR A 55 10.71 1.46 -0.16
C TYR A 55 12.18 1.64 0.23
N ALA A 56 12.94 0.54 0.33
CA ALA A 56 14.37 0.61 0.58
C ALA A 56 15.15 1.28 -0.56
N VAL A 57 14.77 1.01 -1.83
CA VAL A 57 15.34 1.69 -3.01
C VAL A 57 14.96 3.17 -3.04
N ASP A 58 13.74 3.53 -2.65
CA ASP A 58 13.32 4.94 -2.53
C ASP A 58 14.17 5.69 -1.49
N ASP A 59 14.45 5.07 -0.35
CA ASP A 59 15.35 5.63 0.67
C ASP A 59 16.81 5.81 0.17
N ILE A 60 17.29 4.91 -0.70
CA ILE A 60 18.60 5.07 -1.37
C ILE A 60 18.56 6.31 -2.27
N SER A 61 17.53 6.42 -3.09
CA SER A 61 17.34 7.53 -4.04
C SER A 61 17.24 8.90 -3.34
N ASP A 62 16.70 8.91 -2.11
CA ASP A 62 16.59 10.11 -1.28
C ASP A 62 17.86 10.42 -0.47
N GLY A 63 18.90 9.59 -0.58
CA GLY A 63 20.15 9.74 0.16
C GLY A 63 20.04 9.42 1.66
N ARG A 64 18.89 8.90 2.12
CA ARG A 64 18.65 8.59 3.53
C ARG A 64 19.49 7.42 4.05
N MET A 65 20.01 6.59 3.15
CA MET A 65 20.83 5.42 3.50
C MET A 65 22.17 5.79 4.15
N ARG A 66 22.75 6.94 3.79
CA ARG A 66 24.04 7.39 4.34
C ARG A 66 23.97 7.66 5.84
N ALA A 67 22.79 8.04 6.34
CA ALA A 67 22.59 8.36 7.76
C ALA A 67 22.25 7.12 8.64
N GLN A 68 21.87 5.99 8.03
CA GLN A 68 21.41 4.81 8.77
C GLN A 68 21.83 3.50 8.08
N PRO A 69 23.03 2.97 8.41
CA PRO A 69 23.53 1.72 7.83
C PRO A 69 22.59 0.51 7.98
N ALA A 70 21.80 0.48 9.07
CA ALA A 70 20.80 -0.59 9.30
C ALA A 70 19.77 -0.72 8.16
N ARG A 71 19.54 0.30 7.36
CA ARG A 71 18.64 0.23 6.20
C ARG A 71 19.16 -0.67 5.09
N TRP A 72 20.48 -0.87 4.97
CA TRP A 72 21.03 -1.85 4.05
C TRP A 72 20.58 -3.27 4.36
N LEU A 73 20.26 -3.57 5.63
CA LEU A 73 19.65 -4.84 6.01
C LEU A 73 18.26 -5.00 5.37
N THR A 74 17.45 -3.94 5.30
CA THR A 74 16.13 -4.00 4.65
C THR A 74 16.25 -4.23 3.15
N VAL A 75 17.26 -3.64 2.49
CA VAL A 75 17.56 -3.93 1.08
C VAL A 75 17.96 -5.39 0.89
N GLY A 76 18.88 -5.88 1.73
CA GLY A 76 19.35 -7.27 1.68
C GLY A 76 18.23 -8.27 1.97
N LEU A 77 17.43 -8.03 3.00
CA LEU A 77 16.30 -8.89 3.37
C LEU A 77 15.20 -8.83 2.30
N GLY A 78 14.80 -7.64 1.85
CA GLY A 78 13.78 -7.49 0.82
C GLY A 78 14.21 -8.08 -0.51
N GLY A 79 15.39 -7.73 -1.00
CA GLY A 79 15.92 -8.20 -2.27
C GLY A 79 16.26 -9.69 -2.26
N GLY A 80 16.94 -10.17 -1.22
CA GLY A 80 17.31 -11.57 -1.07
C GLY A 80 16.08 -12.48 -0.92
N SER A 81 15.13 -12.09 -0.07
CA SER A 81 13.88 -12.82 0.11
C SER A 81 13.06 -12.84 -1.19
N LEU A 82 12.94 -11.69 -1.89
CA LEU A 82 12.24 -11.63 -3.17
C LEU A 82 12.89 -12.53 -4.21
N ALA A 83 14.22 -12.47 -4.35
CA ALA A 83 14.95 -13.31 -5.30
C ALA A 83 14.70 -14.80 -5.06
N VAL A 84 14.81 -15.26 -3.80
CA VAL A 84 14.53 -16.65 -3.43
C VAL A 84 13.08 -17.03 -3.77
N GLN A 85 12.13 -16.19 -3.47
CA GLN A 85 10.70 -16.46 -3.75
C GLN A 85 10.41 -16.52 -5.24
N LEU A 86 11.05 -15.67 -6.05
CA LEU A 86 10.87 -15.66 -7.51
C LEU A 86 11.45 -16.89 -8.18
N LEU A 87 12.45 -17.58 -7.59
CA LEU A 87 12.94 -18.86 -8.10
C LEU A 87 11.88 -19.97 -8.08
N TRP A 88 10.91 -19.87 -7.16
CA TRP A 88 9.83 -20.86 -7.01
C TRP A 88 8.48 -20.34 -7.52
N ALA A 89 8.43 -19.07 -7.92
CA ALA A 89 7.20 -18.45 -8.40
C ALA A 89 6.87 -18.88 -9.85
N PRO A 90 5.59 -18.97 -10.21
CA PRO A 90 5.19 -19.12 -11.60
C PRO A 90 5.76 -18.00 -12.48
N ILE A 91 6.14 -18.32 -13.71
CA ILE A 91 6.74 -17.35 -14.65
C ILE A 91 5.85 -16.11 -14.86
N SER A 92 4.54 -16.27 -14.84
CA SER A 92 3.59 -15.15 -14.94
C SER A 92 3.72 -14.17 -13.77
N VAL A 93 3.97 -14.67 -12.56
CA VAL A 93 4.23 -13.84 -11.38
C VAL A 93 5.56 -13.11 -11.51
N VAL A 94 6.62 -13.83 -11.97
CA VAL A 94 7.93 -13.21 -12.21
C VAL A 94 7.81 -12.05 -13.21
N ILE A 95 7.10 -12.28 -14.34
CA ILE A 95 6.88 -11.25 -15.36
C ILE A 95 6.18 -10.01 -14.76
N VAL A 96 5.11 -10.21 -13.99
CA VAL A 96 4.36 -9.09 -13.38
C VAL A 96 5.20 -8.33 -12.35
N VAL A 97 5.96 -9.03 -11.52
CA VAL A 97 6.85 -8.39 -10.54
C VAL A 97 7.95 -7.58 -11.23
N VAL A 98 8.60 -8.16 -12.24
CA VAL A 98 9.64 -7.46 -13.01
C VAL A 98 9.06 -6.27 -13.78
N ALA A 99 7.91 -6.44 -14.44
CA ALA A 99 7.21 -5.36 -15.14
C ALA A 99 6.77 -4.25 -14.19
N GLY A 100 6.33 -4.58 -12.98
CA GLY A 100 5.98 -3.61 -11.94
C GLY A 100 7.18 -2.90 -11.33
N ALA A 101 8.35 -3.53 -11.30
CA ALA A 101 9.58 -2.92 -10.80
C ALA A 101 10.04 -1.75 -11.69
N ILE A 102 9.84 -1.82 -13.01
CA ILE A 102 10.25 -0.77 -13.95
C ILE A 102 9.59 0.59 -13.60
N PRO A 103 8.26 0.72 -13.57
CA PRO A 103 7.64 1.99 -13.20
C PRO A 103 7.92 2.38 -11.74
N ALA A 104 8.11 1.43 -10.83
CA ALA A 104 8.49 1.72 -9.45
C ALA A 104 9.89 2.36 -9.35
N LEU A 105 10.86 1.89 -10.12
CA LEU A 105 12.18 2.49 -10.23
C LEU A 105 12.10 3.90 -10.87
N LEU A 106 11.37 4.03 -11.97
CA LEU A 106 11.19 5.32 -12.65
C LEU A 106 10.47 6.36 -11.77
N TYR A 107 9.64 5.91 -10.84
CA TYR A 107 8.94 6.77 -9.90
C TYR A 107 9.88 7.49 -8.93
N GLY A 108 10.92 6.81 -8.42
CA GLY A 108 11.89 7.35 -7.46
C GLY A 108 13.10 8.03 -8.12
N VAL A 109 13.48 7.64 -9.33
CA VAL A 109 14.69 8.12 -10.00
C VAL A 109 14.42 9.44 -10.72
N PRO A 110 15.29 10.47 -10.57
CA PRO A 110 15.12 11.73 -11.28
C PRO A 110 15.40 11.57 -12.79
N ILE A 111 14.40 11.90 -13.61
CA ILE A 111 14.50 11.97 -15.07
C ILE A 111 14.51 13.45 -15.45
N HIS A 112 15.59 13.92 -16.09
CA HIS A 112 15.80 15.33 -16.42
C HIS A 112 15.63 16.28 -15.21
N GLY A 113 16.10 15.86 -14.03
CA GLY A 113 16.05 16.65 -12.80
C GLY A 113 14.70 16.67 -12.09
N ARG A 114 13.70 15.94 -12.57
CA ARG A 114 12.39 15.78 -11.92
C ARG A 114 12.06 14.31 -11.71
N ARG A 115 11.38 13.99 -10.60
CA ARG A 115 10.90 12.65 -10.30
C ARG A 115 9.41 12.54 -10.65
N LEU A 116 8.95 11.39 -11.11
CA LEU A 116 7.52 11.17 -11.40
C LEU A 116 6.64 11.44 -10.17
N ARG A 117 7.13 11.13 -8.98
CA ARG A 117 6.40 11.39 -7.73
C ARG A 117 6.18 12.88 -7.41
N GLU A 118 6.93 13.78 -8.06
CA GLU A 118 6.78 15.23 -7.89
C GLU A 118 5.70 15.81 -8.81
N LEU A 119 5.22 15.01 -9.77
CA LEU A 119 4.14 15.41 -10.64
C LEU A 119 2.81 15.42 -9.89
N PRO A 120 1.96 16.44 -10.12
CA PRO A 120 0.67 16.57 -9.45
C PRO A 120 -0.19 15.31 -9.62
N ALA A 121 -0.72 14.80 -8.53
CA ALA A 121 -1.60 13.63 -8.47
C ALA A 121 -0.96 12.29 -8.90
N VAL A 122 0.23 12.25 -9.50
CA VAL A 122 0.87 10.98 -9.89
C VAL A 122 1.13 10.09 -8.69
N LYS A 123 1.69 10.65 -7.60
CA LYS A 123 2.02 9.90 -6.39
C LYS A 123 0.85 9.07 -5.84
N PRO A 124 -0.32 9.66 -5.49
CA PRO A 124 -1.40 8.88 -4.90
C PRO A 124 -1.98 7.84 -5.86
N PHE A 125 -2.16 8.18 -7.13
CA PHE A 125 -2.69 7.23 -8.11
C PHE A 125 -1.72 6.09 -8.42
N PHE A 126 -0.43 6.40 -8.57
CA PHE A 126 0.60 5.40 -8.84
C PHE A 126 0.74 4.39 -7.69
N VAL A 127 0.87 4.87 -6.44
CA VAL A 127 1.01 4.01 -5.28
C VAL A 127 -0.23 3.14 -5.11
N SER A 128 -1.43 3.73 -5.25
CA SER A 128 -2.69 3.01 -5.11
C SER A 128 -2.87 1.94 -6.19
N ALA A 129 -2.57 2.27 -7.45
CA ALA A 129 -2.65 1.33 -8.55
C ALA A 129 -1.63 0.19 -8.39
N SER A 130 -0.40 0.50 -8.03
CA SER A 130 0.66 -0.50 -7.86
C SER A 130 0.34 -1.50 -6.77
N LEU A 131 -0.12 -1.03 -5.59
CA LEU A 131 -0.48 -1.90 -4.48
C LEU A 131 -1.75 -2.71 -4.78
N ALA A 132 -2.80 -2.10 -5.36
CA ALA A 132 -4.02 -2.82 -5.70
C ALA A 132 -3.77 -3.89 -6.77
N VAL A 133 -3.02 -3.56 -7.82
CA VAL A 133 -2.64 -4.51 -8.87
C VAL A 133 -1.78 -5.64 -8.29
N ALA A 134 -0.76 -5.35 -7.50
CA ALA A 134 0.08 -6.36 -6.90
C ALA A 134 -0.72 -7.30 -5.98
N ALA A 135 -1.59 -6.73 -5.12
CA ALA A 135 -2.40 -7.48 -4.17
C ALA A 135 -3.37 -8.44 -4.85
N VAL A 136 -3.87 -8.11 -6.03
CA VAL A 136 -4.85 -8.94 -6.78
C VAL A 136 -4.19 -9.81 -7.83
N ALA A 137 -3.26 -9.27 -8.62
CA ALA A 137 -2.65 -9.99 -9.74
C ALA A 137 -1.73 -11.12 -9.27
N VAL A 138 -0.92 -10.91 -8.22
CA VAL A 138 0.03 -11.93 -7.77
C VAL A 138 -0.68 -13.21 -7.31
N PRO A 139 -1.67 -13.19 -6.41
CA PRO A 139 -2.41 -14.40 -6.04
C PRO A 139 -3.23 -14.99 -7.18
N SER A 140 -3.81 -14.17 -8.07
CA SER A 140 -4.57 -14.65 -9.24
C SER A 140 -3.69 -15.41 -10.22
N LEU A 141 -2.53 -14.87 -10.57
CA LEU A 141 -1.57 -15.53 -11.48
C LEU A 141 -0.98 -16.79 -10.85
N TRP A 142 -0.79 -16.79 -9.53
CA TRP A 142 -0.38 -18.00 -8.82
C TRP A 142 -1.45 -19.08 -8.88
N ALA A 143 -2.72 -18.70 -8.72
CA ALA A 143 -3.85 -19.63 -8.82
C ALA A 143 -3.99 -20.21 -10.23
N TRP A 144 -3.85 -19.40 -11.28
CA TRP A 144 -3.88 -19.88 -12.66
C TRP A 144 -2.80 -20.94 -12.96
N SER A 145 -1.62 -20.81 -12.36
CA SER A 145 -0.57 -21.84 -12.50
C SER A 145 -0.93 -23.18 -11.87
N THR A 146 -1.95 -23.21 -11.01
CA THR A 146 -2.50 -24.42 -10.36
C THR A 146 -3.89 -24.78 -10.88
N SER A 147 -4.24 -24.33 -12.09
CA SER A 147 -5.52 -24.57 -12.75
C SER A 147 -6.76 -24.01 -12.04
N LEU A 148 -6.57 -23.08 -11.09
CA LEU A 148 -7.65 -22.33 -10.46
C LEU A 148 -7.86 -21.02 -11.23
N SER A 149 -9.08 -20.77 -11.68
CA SER A 149 -9.43 -19.55 -12.42
C SER A 149 -10.42 -18.71 -11.63
N PRO A 150 -9.97 -17.60 -11.00
CA PRO A 150 -10.89 -16.72 -10.32
C PRO A 150 -11.81 -15.99 -11.31
N ALA A 151 -13.04 -15.72 -10.90
CA ALA A 151 -14.00 -15.00 -11.74
C ALA A 151 -13.54 -13.57 -12.01
N ALA A 152 -13.40 -13.20 -13.28
CA ALA A 152 -12.90 -11.88 -13.68
C ALA A 152 -13.68 -10.70 -13.05
N PRO A 153 -15.01 -10.71 -12.92
CA PRO A 153 -15.72 -9.63 -12.22
C PRO A 153 -15.30 -9.44 -10.77
N ARG A 154 -15.06 -10.53 -10.02
CA ARG A 154 -14.58 -10.44 -8.64
C ARG A 154 -13.16 -9.88 -8.56
N VAL A 155 -12.29 -10.28 -9.47
CA VAL A 155 -10.90 -9.77 -9.58
C VAL A 155 -10.91 -8.27 -9.81
N ILE A 156 -11.69 -7.79 -10.80
CA ILE A 156 -11.79 -6.37 -11.14
C ILE A 156 -12.37 -5.56 -9.98
N ALA A 157 -13.46 -6.02 -9.41
CA ALA A 157 -14.14 -5.33 -8.33
C ALA A 157 -13.28 -5.25 -7.05
N THR A 158 -12.63 -6.35 -6.67
CA THR A 158 -11.69 -6.33 -5.53
C THR A 158 -10.53 -5.37 -5.81
N GLY A 159 -10.00 -5.37 -7.03
CA GLY A 159 -8.96 -4.44 -7.43
C GLY A 159 -9.37 -2.97 -7.33
N ALA A 160 -10.59 -2.63 -7.81
CA ALA A 160 -11.13 -1.28 -7.72
C ALA A 160 -11.35 -0.84 -6.27
N ALA A 161 -11.91 -1.71 -5.43
CA ALA A 161 -12.11 -1.44 -4.02
C ALA A 161 -10.78 -1.22 -3.29
N LEU A 162 -9.78 -2.07 -3.50
CA LEU A 162 -8.46 -1.91 -2.89
C LEU A 162 -7.74 -0.66 -3.39
N PHE A 163 -7.84 -0.36 -4.69
CA PHE A 163 -7.32 0.90 -5.23
C PHE A 163 -7.88 2.11 -4.49
N THR A 164 -9.20 2.14 -4.30
CA THR A 164 -9.90 3.24 -3.62
C THR A 164 -9.47 3.37 -2.15
N LEU A 165 -9.37 2.25 -1.44
CA LEU A 165 -8.90 2.23 -0.04
C LEU A 165 -7.46 2.74 0.08
N VAL A 166 -6.57 2.26 -0.78
CA VAL A 166 -5.16 2.70 -0.76
C VAL A 166 -5.05 4.17 -1.16
N LEU A 167 -5.87 4.64 -2.10
CA LEU A 167 -5.91 6.06 -2.46
C LEU A 167 -6.29 6.95 -1.26
N CYS A 168 -7.30 6.55 -0.48
CA CYS A 168 -7.62 7.22 0.78
C CYS A 168 -6.44 7.21 1.74
N ASN A 169 -5.78 6.06 1.90
CA ASN A 169 -4.64 5.92 2.80
C ASN A 169 -3.48 6.84 2.40
N VAL A 170 -3.14 6.91 1.11
CA VAL A 170 -2.11 7.82 0.60
C VAL A 170 -2.50 9.28 0.85
N CYS A 171 -3.77 9.64 0.66
CA CYS A 171 -4.25 10.99 0.97
C CYS A 171 -4.07 11.36 2.46
N PHE A 172 -4.15 10.40 3.40
CA PHE A 172 -3.87 10.67 4.82
C PHE A 172 -2.41 10.98 5.07
N PHE A 173 -1.49 10.21 4.45
CA PHE A 173 -0.07 10.51 4.56
C PHE A 173 0.27 11.87 3.95
N ASP A 174 -0.30 12.19 2.80
CA ASP A 174 -0.09 13.50 2.15
C ASP A 174 -0.73 14.65 2.97
N LEU A 175 -1.78 14.42 3.75
CA LEU A 175 -2.32 15.43 4.69
C LEU A 175 -1.31 15.79 5.77
N ARG A 176 -0.57 14.82 6.29
CA ARG A 176 0.51 15.05 7.26
C ARG A 176 1.62 15.91 6.66
N ASP A 177 1.99 15.61 5.42
CA ASP A 177 3.12 16.23 4.75
C ASP A 177 2.75 17.52 4.00
N ARG A 178 1.45 17.93 4.02
CA ARG A 178 0.90 19.04 3.25
C ARG A 178 1.71 20.34 3.32
N VAL A 179 2.14 20.74 4.51
CA VAL A 179 2.88 22.00 4.70
C VAL A 179 4.28 21.92 4.09
N ALA A 180 4.91 20.74 4.18
CA ALA A 180 6.22 20.51 3.55
C ALA A 180 6.10 20.48 2.02
N ASP A 181 5.08 19.79 1.51
CA ASP A 181 4.79 19.71 0.08
C ASP A 181 4.49 21.11 -0.53
N GLU A 182 3.68 21.92 0.16
CA GLU A 182 3.36 23.27 -0.27
C GLU A 182 4.63 24.14 -0.36
N ARG A 183 5.52 24.06 0.64
CA ARG A 183 6.80 24.77 0.63
C ARG A 183 7.75 24.29 -0.47
N ALA A 184 7.70 23.01 -0.80
CA ALA A 184 8.48 22.40 -1.87
C ALA A 184 7.85 22.64 -3.27
N GLY A 185 6.68 23.28 -3.36
CA GLY A 185 5.96 23.51 -4.62
C GLY A 185 5.29 22.27 -5.18
N VAL A 186 5.16 21.19 -4.39
CA VAL A 186 4.53 19.94 -4.80
C VAL A 186 3.01 20.06 -4.63
N ARG A 187 2.27 19.90 -5.72
CA ARG A 187 0.81 20.06 -5.74
C ARG A 187 0.08 18.77 -5.49
N THR A 188 0.21 18.20 -4.27
CA THR A 188 -0.55 17.01 -3.84
C THR A 188 -2.06 17.32 -3.72
N ILE A 189 -2.87 16.26 -3.60
CA ILE A 189 -4.32 16.39 -3.38
C ILE A 189 -4.62 17.28 -2.15
N PRO A 190 -3.98 17.06 -0.98
CA PRO A 190 -4.18 17.91 0.18
C PRO A 190 -3.72 19.36 0.01
N VAL A 191 -2.67 19.61 -0.77
CA VAL A 191 -2.24 20.99 -1.08
C VAL A 191 -3.29 21.71 -1.91
N ARG A 192 -3.95 21.02 -2.85
CA ARG A 192 -4.99 21.61 -3.71
C ARG A 192 -6.34 21.78 -3.03
N LEU A 193 -6.79 20.75 -2.28
CA LEU A 193 -8.14 20.70 -1.72
C LEU A 193 -8.20 21.21 -0.27
N GLY A 194 -7.05 21.38 0.38
CA GLY A 194 -6.97 21.64 1.81
C GLY A 194 -7.39 20.43 2.65
N VAL A 195 -7.31 20.56 3.96
CA VAL A 195 -7.65 19.50 4.91
C VAL A 195 -9.12 19.05 4.76
N SER A 196 -10.05 20.02 4.73
CA SER A 196 -11.49 19.73 4.65
C SER A 196 -11.90 19.10 3.34
N GLY A 197 -11.34 19.57 2.21
CA GLY A 197 -11.60 18.99 0.89
C GLY A 197 -11.07 17.56 0.78
N THR A 198 -9.86 17.31 1.26
CA THR A 198 -9.28 15.95 1.28
C THR A 198 -10.09 14.99 2.14
N ARG A 199 -10.55 15.43 3.31
CA ARG A 199 -11.42 14.61 4.16
C ARG A 199 -12.74 14.25 3.48
N ARG A 200 -13.38 15.23 2.81
CA ARG A 200 -14.60 14.97 2.03
C ARG A 200 -14.34 13.96 0.92
N LEU A 201 -13.22 14.12 0.19
CA LEU A 201 -12.84 13.18 -0.86
C LEU A 201 -12.67 11.77 -0.30
N CYS A 202 -11.89 11.59 0.79
CA CYS A 202 -11.68 10.29 1.40
C CYS A 202 -13.01 9.67 1.91
N LEU A 203 -13.91 10.48 2.46
CA LEU A 203 -15.23 10.01 2.88
C LEU A 203 -16.05 9.50 1.69
N VAL A 204 -16.11 10.26 0.59
CA VAL A 204 -16.83 9.86 -0.63
C VAL A 204 -16.24 8.59 -1.22
N LEU A 205 -14.92 8.50 -1.29
CA LEU A 205 -14.23 7.29 -1.77
C LEU A 205 -14.50 6.08 -0.88
N SER A 206 -14.47 6.23 0.44
CA SER A 206 -14.78 5.15 1.38
C SER A 206 -16.24 4.67 1.25
N LEU A 207 -17.19 5.58 1.06
CA LEU A 207 -18.59 5.23 0.79
C LEU A 207 -18.74 4.57 -0.59
N GLY A 208 -17.94 4.97 -1.59
CA GLY A 208 -17.88 4.31 -2.90
C GLY A 208 -17.49 2.84 -2.77
N VAL A 209 -16.48 2.51 -1.95
CA VAL A 209 -16.10 1.11 -1.68
C VAL A 209 -17.25 0.31 -1.07
N VAL A 210 -17.99 0.90 -0.13
CA VAL A 210 -19.18 0.25 0.44
C VAL A 210 -20.22 0.00 -0.65
N GLY A 211 -20.50 1.00 -1.50
CA GLY A 211 -21.45 0.88 -2.61
C GLY A 211 -21.05 -0.19 -3.63
N GLU A 212 -19.78 -0.23 -4.04
CA GLU A 212 -19.24 -1.27 -4.93
C GLU A 212 -19.39 -2.67 -4.33
N THR A 213 -19.06 -2.84 -3.05
CA THR A 213 -19.17 -4.13 -2.34
C THR A 213 -20.61 -4.63 -2.31
N LEU A 214 -21.58 -3.73 -2.09
CA LEU A 214 -23.01 -4.04 -2.11
C LEU A 214 -23.49 -4.38 -3.51
N ALA A 215 -23.08 -3.61 -4.53
CA ALA A 215 -23.53 -3.78 -5.91
C ALA A 215 -23.06 -5.11 -6.54
N ILE A 216 -21.90 -5.62 -6.13
CA ILE A 216 -21.33 -6.87 -6.64
C ILE A 216 -21.96 -8.10 -5.94
N GLY A 217 -22.78 -7.90 -4.90
CA GLY A 217 -23.39 -8.98 -4.12
C GLY A 217 -22.37 -9.79 -3.29
N VAL A 218 -21.15 -9.32 -3.16
CA VAL A 218 -20.12 -9.90 -2.31
C VAL A 218 -20.03 -9.03 -1.06
N LEU A 219 -20.97 -9.26 -0.15
CA LEU A 219 -20.97 -8.53 1.13
C LEU A 219 -19.78 -8.97 1.98
N GLN A 220 -18.69 -8.25 1.82
CA GLN A 220 -17.49 -8.50 2.59
C GLN A 220 -17.45 -7.58 3.79
N ALA A 221 -17.97 -8.05 4.91
CA ALA A 221 -17.97 -7.30 6.17
C ALA A 221 -16.61 -6.66 6.51
N PRO A 222 -15.46 -7.34 6.35
CA PRO A 222 -14.15 -6.73 6.61
C PRO A 222 -13.85 -5.52 5.73
N LEU A 223 -14.18 -5.55 4.43
CA LEU A 223 -13.93 -4.43 3.51
C LEU A 223 -14.79 -3.21 3.87
N ILE A 224 -16.06 -3.46 4.20
CA ILE A 224 -16.96 -2.40 4.70
C ILE A 224 -16.42 -1.81 5.99
N ALA A 225 -16.01 -2.66 6.94
CA ALA A 225 -15.43 -2.21 8.20
C ALA A 225 -14.17 -1.36 7.99
N ALA A 226 -13.27 -1.78 7.08
CA ALA A 226 -12.08 -1.02 6.74
C ALA A 226 -12.41 0.33 6.07
N ALA A 227 -13.37 0.35 5.15
CA ALA A 227 -13.82 1.60 4.52
C ALA A 227 -14.42 2.57 5.56
N LEU A 228 -15.24 2.06 6.47
CA LEU A 228 -15.81 2.84 7.57
C LEU A 228 -14.74 3.34 8.55
N ALA A 229 -13.77 2.49 8.91
CA ALA A 229 -12.64 2.90 9.75
C ALA A 229 -11.79 3.99 9.06
N THR A 230 -11.53 3.87 7.76
CA THR A 230 -10.83 4.88 6.97
C THR A 230 -11.61 6.19 6.92
N ALA A 231 -12.92 6.13 6.73
CA ALA A 231 -13.79 7.31 6.74
C ALA A 231 -13.84 7.97 8.13
N ALA A 232 -13.92 7.18 9.20
CA ALA A 232 -13.87 7.67 10.57
C ALA A 232 -12.52 8.34 10.88
N TYR A 233 -11.41 7.70 10.50
CA TYR A 233 -10.09 8.29 10.65
C TYR A 233 -9.97 9.62 9.89
N ALA A 234 -10.44 9.68 8.64
CA ALA A 234 -10.49 10.92 7.87
C ALA A 234 -11.31 12.02 8.56
N ARG A 235 -12.42 11.66 9.19
CA ARG A 235 -13.32 12.60 9.84
C ARG A 235 -12.75 13.16 11.14
N PHE A 236 -12.06 12.32 11.93
CA PHE A 236 -11.57 12.68 13.26
C PHE A 236 -10.14 13.18 13.29
N LEU A 237 -9.37 13.06 12.20
CA LEU A 237 -8.03 13.60 12.13
C LEU A 237 -8.09 15.14 12.16
N SER A 238 -7.84 15.73 13.32
CA SER A 238 -7.93 17.20 13.54
C SER A 238 -6.65 17.93 13.11
N ALA A 239 -5.51 17.29 13.30
CA ALA A 239 -4.18 17.74 12.85
C ALA A 239 -3.41 16.52 12.35
N PRO A 240 -2.43 16.68 11.47
CA PRO A 240 -1.55 15.58 11.12
C PRO A 240 -0.90 15.08 12.41
N GLY A 241 -1.19 13.84 12.79
CA GLY A 241 -0.51 13.12 13.85
C GLY A 241 0.97 12.97 13.55
N GLY A 242 1.75 12.50 14.50
CA GLY A 242 3.13 12.14 14.26
C GLY A 242 3.25 11.01 13.23
N ARG A 243 4.47 10.73 12.78
CA ARG A 243 4.75 9.70 11.77
C ARG A 243 4.23 8.31 12.19
N LEU A 244 4.37 7.99 13.47
CA LEU A 244 3.91 6.71 14.05
C LEU A 244 2.37 6.60 14.02
N GLU A 245 1.67 7.64 14.45
CA GLU A 245 0.20 7.67 14.49
C GLU A 245 -0.39 7.54 13.08
N CYS A 246 0.22 8.21 12.09
CA CYS A 246 -0.19 8.07 10.69
C CYS A 246 0.07 6.67 10.15
N ALA A 247 1.22 6.06 10.45
CA ALA A 247 1.53 4.71 9.99
C ALA A 247 0.60 3.67 10.64
N LEU A 248 0.39 3.74 11.95
CA LEU A 248 -0.50 2.81 12.65
C LEU A 248 -1.96 2.99 12.23
N GLY A 249 -2.42 4.22 12.03
CA GLY A 249 -3.79 4.49 11.60
C GLY A 249 -4.03 4.20 10.12
N GLY A 250 -3.13 4.63 9.25
CA GLY A 250 -3.23 4.43 7.80
C GLY A 250 -2.96 2.98 7.40
N ASP A 251 -1.73 2.52 7.56
CA ASP A 251 -1.33 1.15 7.15
C ASP A 251 -1.90 0.07 8.08
N GLY A 252 -2.39 0.43 9.26
CA GLY A 252 -3.08 -0.49 10.16
C GLY A 252 -4.39 -1.03 9.59
N VAL A 253 -5.11 -0.25 8.79
CA VAL A 253 -6.35 -0.70 8.13
C VAL A 253 -6.08 -1.88 7.18
N PRO A 254 -5.12 -1.82 6.24
CA PRO A 254 -4.71 -2.96 5.44
C PRO A 254 -4.25 -4.19 6.23
N VAL A 255 -3.51 -4.00 7.33
CA VAL A 255 -3.09 -5.09 8.21
C VAL A 255 -4.31 -5.78 8.84
N LEU A 256 -5.25 -5.00 9.36
CA LEU A 256 -6.48 -5.54 9.95
C LEU A 256 -7.35 -6.26 8.93
N LEU A 257 -7.41 -5.77 7.69
CA LEU A 257 -8.07 -6.48 6.58
C LEU A 257 -7.43 -7.85 6.35
N GLY A 258 -6.11 -7.93 6.31
CA GLY A 258 -5.42 -9.21 6.17
C GLY A 258 -5.73 -10.17 7.32
N ILE A 259 -5.71 -9.68 8.56
CA ILE A 259 -6.06 -10.48 9.74
C ILE A 259 -7.52 -10.95 9.68
N SER A 260 -8.45 -10.08 9.28
CA SER A 260 -9.86 -10.45 9.17
C SER A 260 -10.09 -11.55 8.13
N ALA A 261 -9.30 -11.58 7.06
CA ALA A 261 -9.39 -12.64 6.05
C ALA A 261 -9.00 -14.03 6.58
N LEU A 262 -8.27 -14.11 7.69
CA LEU A 262 -7.93 -15.39 8.34
C LEU A 262 -9.11 -15.99 9.14
N VAL A 263 -10.14 -15.18 9.41
CA VAL A 263 -11.29 -15.57 10.24
C VAL A 263 -12.48 -16.01 9.37
N PHE A 264 -12.49 -15.63 8.11
CA PHE A 264 -13.55 -15.95 7.13
C PHE A 264 -13.08 -16.98 6.12
#